data_437d05be2ea3c50692fe0e9ccc258be3
#
_entry.id   437d05be2ea3c50692fe0e9ccc258be3
#
_cell.length_a   1.000
_cell.length_b   1.000
_cell.length_c   1.000
_cell.angle_alpha   90.00
_cell.angle_beta   90.00
_cell.angle_gamma   90.00
#
_symmetry.space_group_name_H-M   'P 1'
#
loop_
_entity.id
_entity.type
_entity.pdbx_description
1 polymer ?
#
loop_
_entity_poly.entity_id
_entity_poly.type
_entity_poly.pdbx_seq_one_letter_code
_entity_poly.pdbx_strand_id
1 'polypeptide(L)'
;MKKTKMLKKNYEFRKVLSKGKYYSGKNIEAYVLENNKKDCNFLGLAISVKTAKAVKRNMIKRLLRENYKILENVIINGVSIVFLWKKGIDTKNALFNNIKDDMNYIFDKANLKIDKAQQI
;
A
#
# COMPACT_ATOMS: atom_id res chain seq x y z
N MET A 1 -7.30 10.44 5.61
CA MET A 1 -6.67 10.48 4.27
C MET A 1 -7.48 11.45 3.41
N LYS A 2 -6.81 12.46 2.89
CA LYS A 2 -7.50 13.57 2.18
C LYS A 2 -7.82 13.27 0.72
N LYS A 3 -6.98 12.47 0.06
CA LYS A 3 -7.10 12.19 -1.37
C LYS A 3 -7.18 10.70 -1.70
N THR A 4 -7.45 9.87 -0.69
CA THR A 4 -7.47 8.42 -0.85
C THR A 4 -8.73 7.84 -0.25
N LYS A 5 -9.36 6.94 -1.01
CA LYS A 5 -10.50 6.14 -0.56
C LYS A 5 -10.08 4.69 -0.42
N MET A 6 -10.71 3.96 0.50
CA MET A 6 -10.42 2.54 0.68
C MET A 6 -11.15 1.70 -0.35
N LEU A 7 -10.46 0.71 -0.91
CA LEU A 7 -11.12 -0.33 -1.72
C LEU A 7 -12.00 -1.19 -0.81
N LYS A 8 -13.20 -1.52 -1.25
CA LYS A 8 -14.18 -2.25 -0.45
C LYS A 8 -14.64 -3.57 -1.07
N LYS A 9 -14.73 -3.62 -2.39
CA LYS A 9 -15.32 -4.76 -3.10
C LYS A 9 -14.26 -5.70 -3.66
N ASN A 10 -14.54 -6.98 -3.64
CA ASN A 10 -13.58 -8.01 -4.10
C ASN A 10 -13.13 -7.78 -5.54
N TYR A 11 -14.03 -7.36 -6.45
CA TYR A 11 -13.63 -7.14 -7.83
C TYR A 11 -12.65 -5.98 -7.98
N GLU A 12 -12.70 -4.97 -7.10
CA GLU A 12 -11.76 -3.86 -7.09
C GLU A 12 -10.35 -4.35 -6.74
N PHE A 13 -10.23 -5.19 -5.70
CA PHE A 13 -8.96 -5.81 -5.33
C PHE A 13 -8.42 -6.67 -6.46
N ARG A 14 -9.28 -7.54 -7.03
CA ARG A 14 -8.87 -8.45 -8.10
C ARG A 14 -8.35 -7.71 -9.33
N LYS A 15 -8.96 -6.58 -9.67
CA LYS A 15 -8.51 -5.76 -10.80
C LYS A 15 -7.08 -5.26 -10.58
N VAL A 16 -6.78 -4.74 -9.40
CA VAL A 16 -5.44 -4.25 -9.07
C VAL A 16 -4.43 -5.40 -9.02
N LEU A 17 -4.80 -6.51 -8.41
CA LEU A 17 -3.92 -7.67 -8.28
C LEU A 17 -3.62 -8.33 -9.63
N SER A 18 -4.56 -8.30 -10.58
CA SER A 18 -4.38 -8.92 -11.89
C SER A 18 -3.72 -8.03 -12.92
N LYS A 19 -3.96 -6.72 -12.87
CA LYS A 19 -3.49 -5.76 -13.89
C LYS A 19 -2.40 -4.82 -13.39
N GLY A 20 -2.23 -4.69 -12.08
CA GLY A 20 -1.24 -3.81 -11.49
C GLY A 20 0.17 -4.34 -11.60
N LYS A 21 1.14 -3.45 -11.48
CA LYS A 21 2.55 -3.82 -11.37
C LYS A 21 2.91 -4.22 -9.95
N TYR A 22 3.72 -5.26 -9.83
CA TYR A 22 4.15 -5.81 -8.55
C TYR A 22 5.45 -5.17 -8.08
N TYR A 23 5.49 -4.84 -6.78
CA TYR A 23 6.68 -4.31 -6.12
C TYR A 23 6.83 -5.01 -4.77
N SER A 24 8.07 -5.30 -4.38
CA SER A 24 8.35 -6.05 -3.15
C SER A 24 9.33 -5.30 -2.26
N GLY A 25 8.94 -5.11 -1.00
CA GLY A 25 9.84 -4.73 0.08
C GLY A 25 10.34 -5.97 0.81
N LYS A 26 10.90 -5.78 1.99
CA LYS A 26 11.38 -6.91 2.82
C LYS A 26 10.25 -7.68 3.46
N ASN A 27 9.21 -6.99 3.93
CA ASN A 27 8.11 -7.57 4.70
C ASN A 27 6.77 -7.43 4.01
N ILE A 28 6.58 -6.41 3.20
CA ILE A 28 5.32 -6.16 2.49
C ILE A 28 5.56 -6.10 1.00
N GLU A 29 4.50 -6.33 0.27
CA GLU A 29 4.49 -6.21 -1.20
C GLU A 29 3.28 -5.39 -1.61
N ALA A 30 3.33 -4.86 -2.84
CA ALA A 30 2.27 -4.02 -3.35
C ALA A 30 2.03 -4.25 -4.83
N TYR A 31 0.79 -4.08 -5.24
CA TYR A 31 0.38 -3.97 -6.64
C TYR A 31 -0.12 -2.56 -6.86
N VAL A 32 0.33 -1.94 -7.93
CA VAL A 32 0.01 -0.55 -8.27
C VAL A 32 -0.59 -0.48 -9.67
N LEU A 33 -1.76 0.14 -9.80
CA LEU A 33 -2.47 0.29 -11.07
C LEU A 33 -2.95 1.74 -11.21
N GLU A 34 -2.74 2.34 -12.36
CA GLU A 34 -3.33 3.65 -12.66
C GLU A 34 -4.85 3.50 -12.75
N ASN A 35 -5.60 4.45 -12.17
CA ASN A 35 -7.06 4.33 -12.05
C ASN A 35 -7.86 5.37 -12.85
N ASN A 36 -7.20 6.24 -13.60
CA ASN A 36 -7.84 7.32 -14.38
C ASN A 36 -8.62 8.35 -13.54
N LYS A 37 -8.48 8.34 -12.23
CA LYS A 37 -9.07 9.32 -11.32
C LYS A 37 -8.00 10.34 -10.93
N LYS A 38 -7.97 11.48 -11.58
CA LYS A 38 -6.87 12.45 -11.46
C LYS A 38 -6.65 13.01 -10.06
N ASP A 39 -7.67 13.00 -9.22
CA ASP A 39 -7.65 13.64 -7.89
C ASP A 39 -7.85 12.64 -6.74
N CYS A 40 -7.85 11.36 -7.03
CA CYS A 40 -8.17 10.34 -6.03
C CYS A 40 -7.30 9.10 -6.18
N ASN A 41 -6.77 8.64 -5.06
CA ASN A 41 -6.12 7.34 -4.96
C ASN A 41 -7.06 6.34 -4.28
N PHE A 42 -6.83 5.05 -4.52
CA PHE A 42 -7.51 3.98 -3.82
C PHE A 42 -6.50 3.10 -3.12
N LEU A 43 -6.80 2.72 -1.88
CA LEU A 43 -5.93 1.90 -1.06
C LEU A 43 -6.67 0.64 -0.64
N GLY A 44 -6.06 -0.51 -0.91
CA GLY A 44 -6.54 -1.81 -0.45
C GLY A 44 -5.51 -2.49 0.44
N LEU A 45 -6.00 -3.18 1.47
CA LEU A 45 -5.15 -3.90 2.41
C LEU A 45 -5.62 -5.36 2.42
N ALA A 46 -4.84 -6.23 1.78
CA ALA A 46 -5.21 -7.64 1.58
C ALA A 46 -4.28 -8.54 2.39
N ILE A 47 -4.56 -8.66 3.68
CA ILE A 47 -3.78 -9.52 4.58
C ILE A 47 -4.50 -10.85 4.70
N SER A 48 -3.90 -11.91 4.15
CA SER A 48 -4.49 -13.25 4.10
C SER A 48 -4.76 -13.81 5.51
N VAL A 49 -5.85 -14.56 5.64
CA VAL A 49 -6.16 -15.29 6.87
C VAL A 49 -5.05 -16.31 7.23
N LYS A 50 -4.27 -16.73 6.26
CA LYS A 50 -3.13 -17.64 6.47
C LYS A 50 -1.92 -16.96 7.09
N THR A 51 -1.88 -15.62 7.06
CA THR A 51 -0.74 -14.85 7.59
C THR A 51 -0.67 -14.92 9.11
N ALA A 52 -1.81 -14.73 9.78
CA ALA A 52 -1.89 -14.67 11.24
C ALA A 52 -3.35 -14.66 11.68
N LYS A 53 -3.56 -14.72 13.00
CA LYS A 53 -4.89 -14.56 13.59
C LYS A 53 -5.43 -13.15 13.39
N ALA A 54 -6.74 -12.99 13.54
CA ALA A 54 -7.45 -11.74 13.21
C ALA A 54 -6.88 -10.51 13.91
N VAL A 55 -6.53 -10.62 15.18
CA VAL A 55 -5.96 -9.50 15.96
C VAL A 55 -4.67 -9.00 15.31
N LYS A 56 -3.80 -9.93 14.95
CA LYS A 56 -2.51 -9.60 14.32
C LYS A 56 -2.70 -9.02 12.92
N ARG A 57 -3.62 -9.60 12.14
CA ARG A 57 -3.93 -9.07 10.80
C ARG A 57 -4.45 -7.63 10.88
N ASN A 58 -5.33 -7.36 11.83
CA ASN A 58 -5.87 -6.01 12.03
C ASN A 58 -4.78 -5.02 12.44
N MET A 59 -3.83 -5.47 13.26
CA MET A 59 -2.67 -4.65 13.64
C MET A 59 -1.82 -4.30 12.42
N ILE A 60 -1.54 -5.28 11.56
CA ILE A 60 -0.77 -5.05 10.32
C ILE A 60 -1.50 -4.04 9.43
N LYS A 61 -2.80 -4.19 9.25
CA LYS A 61 -3.60 -3.26 8.46
C LYS A 61 -3.54 -1.84 9.02
N ARG A 62 -3.62 -1.71 10.35
CA ARG A 62 -3.52 -0.41 11.01
C ARG A 62 -2.17 0.24 10.75
N LEU A 63 -1.08 -0.51 10.88
CA LEU A 63 0.27 0.00 10.64
C LEU A 63 0.46 0.44 9.19
N LEU A 64 -0.12 -0.30 8.25
CA LEU A 64 -0.11 0.07 6.84
C LEU A 64 -0.86 1.39 6.62
N ARG A 65 -2.06 1.54 7.19
CA ARG A 65 -2.83 2.78 7.08
C ARG A 65 -2.12 3.97 7.69
N GLU A 66 -1.54 3.80 8.88
CA GLU A 66 -0.81 4.87 9.57
C GLU A 66 0.38 5.36 8.74
N ASN A 67 1.16 4.44 8.19
CA ASN A 67 2.30 4.79 7.35
C ASN A 67 1.85 5.44 6.03
N TYR A 68 0.80 4.91 5.43
CA TYR A 68 0.27 5.50 4.20
C TYR A 68 -0.19 6.95 4.43
N LYS A 69 -0.87 7.23 5.54
CA LYS A 69 -1.31 8.60 5.86
C LYS A 69 -0.14 9.58 5.92
N ILE A 70 0.99 9.15 6.46
CA ILE A 70 2.19 9.99 6.55
C ILE A 70 2.74 10.27 5.15
N LEU A 71 2.72 9.27 4.25
CA LEU A 71 3.34 9.37 2.93
C LEU A 71 2.37 9.86 1.84
N GLU A 72 1.08 9.97 2.14
CA GLU A 72 0.06 10.32 1.15
C GLU A 72 0.37 11.61 0.40
N ASN A 73 0.88 12.61 1.12
CA ASN A 73 1.12 13.94 0.53
C ASN A 73 2.32 13.98 -0.40
N VAL A 74 3.20 12.98 -0.36
CA VAL A 74 4.39 12.95 -1.20
C VAL A 74 4.27 12.02 -2.40
N ILE A 75 3.10 11.42 -2.60
CA ILE A 75 2.84 10.55 -3.77
C ILE A 75 1.86 11.20 -4.73
N ILE A 76 1.91 10.76 -5.99
CA ILE A 76 1.04 11.24 -7.07
C ILE A 76 -0.40 10.80 -6.83
N ASN A 77 -1.34 11.47 -7.51
CA ASN A 77 -2.75 11.07 -7.55
C ASN A 77 -3.01 10.12 -8.73
N GLY A 78 -4.13 9.43 -8.66
CA GLY A 78 -4.61 8.62 -9.77
C GLY A 78 -4.10 7.19 -9.79
N VAL A 79 -3.73 6.66 -8.62
CA VAL A 79 -3.27 5.28 -8.51
C VAL A 79 -4.12 4.49 -7.52
N SER A 80 -4.29 3.21 -7.81
CA SER A 80 -4.86 2.23 -6.90
C SER A 80 -3.74 1.32 -6.42
N ILE A 81 -3.60 1.18 -5.11
CA ILE A 81 -2.52 0.41 -4.49
C ILE A 81 -3.12 -0.63 -3.57
N VAL A 82 -2.68 -1.89 -3.72
CA VAL A 82 -3.04 -2.96 -2.78
C VAL A 82 -1.77 -3.44 -2.10
N PHE A 83 -1.74 -3.37 -0.77
CA PHE A 83 -0.63 -3.89 0.03
C PHE A 83 -0.98 -5.27 0.57
N LEU A 84 0.04 -6.13 0.62
CA LEU A 84 -0.05 -7.48 1.17
C LEU A 84 1.13 -7.72 2.10
N TRP A 85 0.95 -8.63 3.06
CA TRP A 85 2.08 -9.12 3.85
C TRP A 85 2.79 -10.21 3.05
N LYS A 86 4.09 -10.13 2.98
CA LYS A 86 4.88 -11.04 2.15
C LYS A 86 4.85 -12.45 2.73
N LYS A 87 4.56 -13.44 1.86
CA LYS A 87 4.50 -14.85 2.25
C LYS A 87 5.84 -15.31 2.81
N GLY A 88 5.78 -16.03 3.92
CA GLY A 88 6.98 -16.58 4.55
C GLY A 88 7.71 -15.63 5.49
N ILE A 89 7.27 -14.39 5.60
CA ILE A 89 7.88 -13.41 6.51
C ILE A 89 7.12 -13.46 7.86
N ASP A 90 7.88 -13.64 8.95
CA ASP A 90 7.31 -13.70 10.28
C ASP A 90 6.61 -12.37 10.63
N THR A 91 5.38 -12.46 11.14
CA THR A 91 4.59 -11.28 11.49
C THR A 91 5.13 -10.51 12.69
N LYS A 92 6.11 -11.06 13.42
CA LYS A 92 6.82 -10.29 14.45
C LYS A 92 7.60 -9.12 13.86
N ASN A 93 7.87 -9.16 12.53
CA ASN A 93 8.49 -8.07 11.79
C ASN A 93 7.51 -6.94 11.46
N ALA A 94 6.24 -7.06 11.84
CA ALA A 94 5.21 -6.03 11.62
C ALA A 94 5.38 -4.91 12.66
N LEU A 95 6.40 -4.10 12.45
CA LEU A 95 6.72 -2.94 13.26
C LEU A 95 6.57 -1.68 12.40
N PHE A 96 6.17 -0.59 13.04
CA PHE A 96 5.91 0.66 12.33
C PHE A 96 7.06 1.06 11.40
N ASN A 97 8.30 1.03 11.92
CA ASN A 97 9.46 1.46 11.13
C ASN A 97 9.81 0.50 10.00
N ASN A 98 9.60 -0.80 10.19
CA ASN A 98 9.82 -1.78 9.12
C ASN A 98 8.86 -1.54 7.96
N ILE A 99 7.59 -1.30 8.26
CA ILE A 99 6.58 -1.02 7.26
C ILE A 99 6.84 0.34 6.60
N LYS A 100 7.25 1.33 7.37
CA LYS A 100 7.62 2.65 6.85
C LYS A 100 8.73 2.54 5.81
N ASP A 101 9.79 1.83 6.15
CA ASP A 101 10.95 1.67 5.25
C ASP A 101 10.55 0.93 3.97
N ASP A 102 9.76 -0.13 4.10
CA ASP A 102 9.27 -0.91 2.96
C ASP A 102 8.37 -0.07 2.06
N MET A 103 7.46 0.70 2.66
CA MET A 103 6.53 1.53 1.90
C MET A 103 7.26 2.64 1.15
N ASN A 104 8.23 3.29 1.78
CA ASN A 104 9.09 4.27 1.11
C ASN A 104 9.83 3.66 -0.07
N TYR A 105 10.42 2.49 0.14
CA TYR A 105 11.14 1.78 -0.91
C TYR A 105 10.23 1.45 -2.09
N ILE A 106 9.02 0.94 -1.81
CA ILE A 106 8.04 0.59 -2.85
C ILE A 106 7.62 1.83 -3.63
N PHE A 107 7.33 2.93 -2.95
CA PHE A 107 6.92 4.17 -3.61
C PHE A 107 8.03 4.75 -4.48
N ASP A 108 9.30 4.62 -4.07
CA ASP A 108 10.44 5.02 -4.90
C ASP A 108 10.56 4.15 -6.14
N LYS A 109 10.48 2.82 -5.97
CA LYS A 109 10.60 1.87 -7.08
C LYS A 109 9.44 1.98 -8.07
N ALA A 110 8.24 2.24 -7.58
CA ALA A 110 7.05 2.42 -8.40
C ALA A 110 7.00 3.82 -9.06
N ASN A 111 7.96 4.67 -8.74
CA ASN A 111 8.03 6.04 -9.25
C ASN A 111 6.76 6.85 -8.94
N LEU A 112 6.24 6.66 -7.72
CA LEU A 112 5.01 7.32 -7.27
C LEU A 112 5.25 8.62 -6.54
N LYS A 113 6.49 8.89 -6.08
CA LYS A 113 6.77 10.11 -5.32
C LYS A 113 6.77 11.32 -6.23
N ILE A 114 6.17 12.40 -5.75
CA ILE A 114 6.15 13.68 -6.44
C ILE A 114 7.56 14.25 -6.47
N ASP A 115 8.00 14.72 -7.63
CA ASP A 115 9.28 15.41 -7.76
C ASP A 115 9.27 16.67 -6.89
N LYS A 116 10.39 16.98 -6.24
CA LYS A 116 10.52 18.19 -5.41
C LYS A 116 10.18 19.47 -6.18
N ALA A 117 10.51 19.53 -7.45
CA ALA A 117 10.17 20.66 -8.31
C ALA A 117 8.65 20.85 -8.45
N GLN A 118 7.87 19.78 -8.32
CA GLN A 118 6.41 19.82 -8.42
C GLN A 118 5.73 20.18 -7.09
N GLN A 119 6.46 20.23 -6.01
CA GLN A 119 5.94 20.55 -4.67
C GLN A 119 5.93 22.05 -4.38
N ILE A 120 6.53 22.84 -5.23
CA ILE A 120 6.66 24.29 -5.05
C ILE A 120 5.40 25.02 -5.51
#